data_80068927bd69aed79fae01e2168062b8
#
_entry.id   80068927bd69aed79fae01e2168062b8
#
_cell.length_a   1.000
_cell.length_b   1.000
_cell.length_c   1.000
_cell.angle_alpha   90.00
_cell.angle_beta   90.00
_cell.angle_gamma   90.00
#
_symmetry.space_group_name_H-M   'P 1'
#
loop_
_entity.id
_entity.type
_entity.pdbx_description
1 polymer ?
#
loop_
_entity_poly.entity_id
_entity_poly.type
_entity_poly.pdbx_seq_one_letter_code
_entity_poly.pdbx_strand_id
1 'polypeptide(L)'
;MVTKFRCSILLLLCLAGTAATAQVRTRGIDVSKFQGTVNWTKVAKDSTIRFVYIRATEGTSIQDAYYRTNLTKAKKAGLLVGSYHVYSSKTTAYQQMANIRKMVKKSEQDLIPVLDIEGHHSGRLYMERVDKLLELMEREYGVKPMIYTSEKVYKTHFAIKKYSKYHIFIANYRGYPTTRFTLWQYTEKGHCNGISGYVDFNRFHRNHSLSDIKMPKPKKKPATAGTTATAGTAARTAPN
;
A
#
# COMPACT_ATOMS: atom_id res chain seq x y z
N MET A 1 -8.42 -2.07 -83.01
CA MET A 1 -7.20 -1.85 -82.29
C MET A 1 -7.58 -1.37 -80.90
N VAL A 2 -7.65 -2.28 -79.92
CA VAL A 2 -8.22 -1.99 -78.59
C VAL A 2 -7.06 -2.08 -77.59
N THR A 3 -6.65 -0.94 -77.03
CA THR A 3 -5.55 -0.80 -76.09
C THR A 3 -6.06 -1.09 -74.67
N LYS A 4 -5.59 -2.19 -74.04
CA LYS A 4 -5.93 -2.54 -72.66
C LYS A 4 -5.01 -1.78 -71.69
N PHE A 5 -5.61 -0.86 -70.89
CA PHE A 5 -4.98 -0.22 -69.77
C PHE A 5 -4.95 -1.22 -68.57
N ARG A 6 -3.75 -1.59 -68.13
CA ARG A 6 -3.52 -2.35 -66.90
C ARG A 6 -3.35 -1.39 -65.74
N CYS A 7 -4.35 -1.32 -64.87
CA CYS A 7 -4.28 -0.57 -63.64
C CYS A 7 -3.55 -1.45 -62.59
N SER A 8 -2.32 -1.11 -62.24
CA SER A 8 -1.58 -1.78 -61.16
C SER A 8 -1.93 -1.08 -59.82
N ILE A 9 -2.72 -1.77 -58.99
CA ILE A 9 -3.00 -1.33 -57.63
C ILE A 9 -1.84 -1.75 -56.77
N LEU A 10 -1.05 -0.74 -56.32
CA LEU A 10 0.02 -0.93 -55.35
C LEU A 10 -0.62 -0.98 -53.94
N LEU A 11 -0.72 -2.20 -53.37
CA LEU A 11 -1.18 -2.41 -52.00
C LEU A 11 -0.07 -2.06 -51.02
N LEU A 12 -0.13 -0.86 -50.42
CA LEU A 12 0.81 -0.45 -49.34
C LEU A 12 0.36 -1.15 -48.05
N LEU A 13 1.04 -2.26 -47.67
CA LEU A 13 0.92 -2.85 -46.35
C LEU A 13 1.61 -1.96 -45.32
N CYS A 14 0.84 -1.15 -44.60
CA CYS A 14 1.29 -0.51 -43.36
C CYS A 14 1.42 -1.59 -42.29
N LEU A 15 2.65 -2.09 -42.06
CA LEU A 15 3.01 -2.82 -40.85
C LEU A 15 2.99 -1.83 -39.68
N ALA A 16 1.84 -1.73 -39.01
CA ALA A 16 1.77 -1.12 -37.71
C ALA A 16 2.47 -2.05 -36.70
N GLY A 17 3.77 -1.86 -36.55
CA GLY A 17 4.54 -2.49 -35.49
C GLY A 17 4.00 -2.02 -34.14
N THR A 18 3.19 -2.84 -33.46
CA THR A 18 2.86 -2.63 -32.06
C THR A 18 4.14 -2.84 -31.26
N ALA A 19 4.83 -1.75 -30.96
CA ALA A 19 5.89 -1.76 -29.97
C ALA A 19 5.24 -2.20 -28.65
N ALA A 20 5.38 -3.47 -28.29
CA ALA A 20 5.04 -3.97 -26.97
C ALA A 20 5.94 -3.22 -25.99
N THR A 21 5.46 -2.11 -25.43
CA THR A 21 6.15 -1.46 -24.32
C THR A 21 6.20 -2.48 -23.20
N ALA A 22 7.38 -3.00 -22.91
CA ALA A 22 7.60 -3.88 -21.78
C ALA A 22 7.11 -3.13 -20.54
N GLN A 23 5.97 -3.54 -20.00
CA GLN A 23 5.40 -2.92 -18.82
C GLN A 23 6.39 -3.04 -17.70
N VAL A 24 7.00 -1.92 -17.30
CA VAL A 24 7.94 -1.85 -16.20
C VAL A 24 7.28 -2.44 -14.97
N ARG A 25 7.74 -3.59 -14.52
CA ARG A 25 7.12 -4.30 -13.39
C ARG A 25 7.32 -3.47 -12.14
N THR A 26 6.24 -2.93 -11.62
CA THR A 26 6.22 -2.18 -10.36
C THR A 26 6.71 -3.05 -9.21
N ARG A 27 7.76 -2.58 -8.53
CA ARG A 27 8.30 -3.18 -7.31
C ARG A 27 8.09 -2.26 -6.13
N GLY A 28 8.10 -2.85 -4.94
CA GLY A 28 8.22 -2.14 -3.68
C GLY A 28 9.40 -2.64 -2.89
N ILE A 29 9.70 -1.92 -1.84
CA ILE A 29 10.61 -2.33 -0.79
C ILE A 29 9.91 -2.19 0.55
N ASP A 30 10.41 -2.88 1.57
CA ASP A 30 10.05 -2.53 2.94
C ASP A 30 11.29 -2.33 3.79
N VAL A 31 11.19 -1.41 4.75
CA VAL A 31 12.30 -0.94 5.57
C VAL A 31 11.90 -0.74 7.02
N SER A 32 12.89 -0.80 7.88
CA SER A 32 12.80 -0.49 9.29
C SER A 32 14.08 0.22 9.77
N LYS A 33 14.25 0.34 11.07
CA LYS A 33 15.52 0.82 11.67
C LYS A 33 16.74 0.02 11.24
N PHE A 34 16.57 -1.23 10.80
CA PHE A 34 17.69 -2.10 10.42
C PHE A 34 18.39 -1.65 9.13
N GLN A 35 17.72 -0.90 8.26
CA GLN A 35 18.34 -0.30 7.08
C GLN A 35 19.08 1.02 7.39
N GLY A 36 18.99 1.51 8.65
CA GLY A 36 19.65 2.74 9.08
C GLY A 36 19.22 3.97 8.26
N THR A 37 20.19 4.79 7.91
CA THR A 37 19.95 5.99 7.10
C THR A 37 19.81 5.64 5.62
N VAL A 38 18.64 5.93 5.06
CA VAL A 38 18.32 5.69 3.65
C VAL A 38 18.42 6.98 2.83
N ASN A 39 19.11 6.90 1.69
CA ASN A 39 19.12 7.98 0.69
C ASN A 39 17.96 7.78 -0.30
N TRP A 40 16.81 8.30 0.05
CA TRP A 40 15.57 8.16 -0.72
C TRP A 40 15.63 8.74 -2.13
N THR A 41 16.43 9.79 -2.35
CA THR A 41 16.67 10.34 -3.68
C THR A 41 17.38 9.35 -4.59
N LYS A 42 18.33 8.56 -4.05
CA LYS A 42 18.98 7.48 -4.80
C LYS A 42 18.03 6.30 -5.03
N VAL A 43 17.24 5.91 -4.03
CA VAL A 43 16.22 4.84 -4.16
C VAL A 43 15.23 5.16 -5.28
N ALA A 44 14.71 6.39 -5.33
CA ALA A 44 13.71 6.81 -6.31
C ALA A 44 14.24 6.94 -7.75
N LYS A 45 15.57 6.87 -7.97
CA LYS A 45 16.14 6.79 -9.33
C LYS A 45 15.86 5.46 -10.02
N ASP A 46 15.61 4.39 -9.27
CA ASP A 46 15.11 3.14 -9.83
C ASP A 46 13.59 3.29 -10.09
N SER A 47 13.25 3.57 -11.35
CA SER A 47 11.85 3.80 -11.77
C SER A 47 10.93 2.59 -11.56
N THR A 48 11.49 1.41 -11.29
CA THR A 48 10.70 0.21 -10.96
C THR A 48 10.23 0.22 -9.52
N ILE A 49 10.93 0.92 -8.60
CA ILE A 49 10.54 1.04 -7.19
C ILE A 49 9.54 2.19 -7.07
N ARG A 50 8.27 1.85 -6.83
CA ARG A 50 7.18 2.83 -6.80
C ARG A 50 6.59 3.05 -5.41
N PHE A 51 6.86 2.15 -4.48
CA PHE A 51 6.29 2.23 -3.14
C PHE A 51 7.22 1.62 -2.10
N VAL A 52 6.99 2.00 -0.86
CA VAL A 52 7.68 1.48 0.31
C VAL A 52 6.70 1.26 1.46
N TYR A 53 6.87 0.13 2.16
CA TYR A 53 6.31 -0.06 3.49
C TYR A 53 7.37 0.22 4.55
N ILE A 54 7.02 0.96 5.59
CA ILE A 54 7.95 1.38 6.65
C ILE A 54 7.44 0.87 7.98
N ARG A 55 8.30 0.18 8.75
CA ARG A 55 7.95 -0.20 10.12
C ARG A 55 7.68 1.03 10.95
N ALA A 56 6.48 1.09 11.52
CA ALA A 56 6.12 2.16 12.43
C ALA A 56 6.25 1.74 13.88
N THR A 57 5.73 0.55 14.21
CA THR A 57 5.61 0.07 15.58
C THR A 57 5.70 -1.44 15.66
N GLU A 58 6.00 -1.94 16.87
CA GLU A 58 5.95 -3.35 17.23
C GLU A 58 5.38 -3.50 18.64
N GLY A 59 4.46 -4.43 18.83
CA GLY A 59 3.80 -4.67 20.12
C GLY A 59 3.23 -3.38 20.73
N THR A 60 3.40 -3.18 22.03
CA THR A 60 2.76 -2.09 22.78
C THR A 60 3.61 -0.83 22.93
N SER A 61 4.93 -0.93 22.74
CA SER A 61 5.84 0.14 23.13
C SER A 61 6.94 0.46 22.12
N ILE A 62 7.30 -0.49 21.25
CA ILE A 62 8.37 -0.25 20.29
C ILE A 62 7.86 0.66 19.18
N GLN A 63 8.53 1.79 19.01
CA GLN A 63 8.36 2.75 17.92
C GLN A 63 9.65 2.79 17.11
N ASP A 64 9.57 2.64 15.81
CA ASP A 64 10.76 2.60 14.96
C ASP A 64 11.40 3.99 14.89
N ALA A 65 12.67 4.09 15.30
CA ALA A 65 13.38 5.36 15.40
C ALA A 65 13.54 6.09 14.05
N TYR A 66 13.53 5.35 12.94
CA TYR A 66 13.66 5.92 11.61
C TYR A 66 12.32 6.15 10.90
N TYR A 67 11.19 5.73 11.51
CA TYR A 67 9.88 5.81 10.86
C TYR A 67 9.54 7.18 10.31
N ARG A 68 9.59 8.22 11.14
CA ARG A 68 9.23 9.59 10.75
C ARG A 68 10.14 10.14 9.66
N THR A 69 11.43 9.90 9.81
CA THR A 69 12.43 10.33 8.82
C THR A 69 12.22 9.64 7.47
N ASN A 70 12.02 8.32 7.49
CA ASN A 70 11.79 7.54 6.27
C ASN A 70 10.46 7.92 5.61
N LEU A 71 9.37 8.04 6.36
CA LEU A 71 8.06 8.48 5.86
C LEU A 71 8.18 9.81 5.08
N THR A 72 8.76 10.83 5.74
CA THR A 72 8.88 12.16 5.15
C THR A 72 9.78 12.18 3.91
N LYS A 73 10.95 11.55 3.99
CA LYS A 73 11.93 11.55 2.91
C LYS A 73 11.52 10.70 1.73
N ALA A 74 10.88 9.53 1.95
CA ALA A 74 10.36 8.69 0.87
C ALA A 74 9.24 9.39 0.09
N LYS A 75 8.29 10.03 0.79
CA LYS A 75 7.24 10.84 0.15
C LYS A 75 7.83 12.01 -0.63
N LYS A 76 8.80 12.73 -0.08
CA LYS A 76 9.50 13.82 -0.79
C LYS A 76 10.21 13.33 -2.05
N ALA A 77 10.70 12.10 -2.06
CA ALA A 77 11.33 11.48 -3.23
C ALA A 77 10.31 10.95 -4.26
N GLY A 78 8.99 11.05 -4.01
CA GLY A 78 7.92 10.66 -4.94
C GLY A 78 7.47 9.20 -4.81
N LEU A 79 7.90 8.49 -3.77
CA LEU A 79 7.43 7.13 -3.48
C LEU A 79 6.09 7.16 -2.74
N LEU A 80 5.21 6.20 -3.04
CA LEU A 80 4.02 5.97 -2.24
C LEU A 80 4.39 5.20 -0.96
N VAL A 81 3.87 5.66 0.17
CA VAL A 81 4.26 5.15 1.48
C VAL A 81 3.10 4.50 2.20
N GLY A 82 3.35 3.31 2.74
CA GLY A 82 2.50 2.63 3.71
C GLY A 82 3.28 2.32 4.98
N SER A 83 2.56 2.04 6.05
CA SER A 83 3.15 1.68 7.34
C SER A 83 2.79 0.26 7.74
N TYR A 84 3.70 -0.41 8.45
CA TYR A 84 3.39 -1.69 9.05
C TYR A 84 3.62 -1.70 10.56
N HIS A 85 2.86 -2.55 11.24
CA HIS A 85 2.95 -2.86 12.65
C HIS A 85 3.28 -4.33 12.83
N VAL A 86 4.33 -4.63 13.58
CA VAL A 86 4.69 -6.00 13.95
C VAL A 86 3.84 -6.44 15.14
N TYR A 87 3.03 -7.47 14.91
CA TYR A 87 2.13 -8.02 15.91
C TYR A 87 2.88 -8.75 17.04
N SER A 88 2.43 -8.55 18.28
CA SER A 88 2.90 -9.28 19.45
C SER A 88 1.79 -10.12 20.06
N SER A 89 2.01 -11.43 20.17
CA SER A 89 1.08 -12.35 20.84
C SER A 89 1.00 -12.16 22.37
N LYS A 90 1.96 -11.44 22.95
CA LYS A 90 2.09 -11.26 24.41
C LYS A 90 1.15 -10.19 24.98
N THR A 91 0.48 -9.41 24.13
CA THR A 91 -0.25 -8.21 24.52
C THR A 91 -1.63 -8.14 23.88
N THR A 92 -2.50 -7.28 24.41
CA THR A 92 -3.86 -7.15 23.88
C THR A 92 -3.88 -6.34 22.57
N ALA A 93 -4.90 -6.55 21.75
CA ALA A 93 -5.13 -5.76 20.55
C ALA A 93 -5.30 -4.26 20.83
N TYR A 94 -5.95 -3.91 21.92
CA TYR A 94 -6.16 -2.50 22.32
C TYR A 94 -4.85 -1.79 22.65
N GLN A 95 -3.96 -2.46 23.39
CA GLN A 95 -2.64 -1.91 23.72
C GLN A 95 -1.78 -1.70 22.47
N GLN A 96 -1.79 -2.67 21.55
CA GLN A 96 -1.08 -2.55 20.28
C GLN A 96 -1.67 -1.43 19.40
N MET A 97 -3.01 -1.35 19.31
CA MET A 97 -3.66 -0.26 18.58
C MET A 97 -3.34 1.12 19.15
N ALA A 98 -3.21 1.24 20.48
CA ALA A 98 -2.79 2.49 21.11
C ALA A 98 -1.36 2.89 20.68
N ASN A 99 -0.43 1.93 20.55
CA ASN A 99 0.92 2.18 20.05
C ASN A 99 0.89 2.60 18.56
N ILE A 100 0.13 1.91 17.72
CA ILE A 100 -0.05 2.25 16.29
C ILE A 100 -0.53 3.70 16.14
N ARG A 101 -1.56 4.13 16.88
CA ARG A 101 -2.14 5.48 16.82
C ARG A 101 -1.15 6.60 17.14
N LYS A 102 -0.18 6.34 18.00
CA LYS A 102 0.87 7.32 18.32
C LYS A 102 1.70 7.69 17.10
N MET A 103 1.99 6.70 16.27
CA MET A 103 2.94 6.83 15.15
C MET A 103 2.27 7.00 13.79
N VAL A 104 1.24 6.23 13.49
CA VAL A 104 0.65 6.13 12.15
C VAL A 104 -0.58 7.02 12.05
N LYS A 105 -0.50 8.08 11.25
CA LYS A 105 -1.62 8.97 10.98
C LYS A 105 -2.24 8.63 9.63
N LYS A 106 -3.56 8.46 9.57
CA LYS A 106 -4.30 8.12 8.34
C LYS A 106 -3.99 9.07 7.18
N SER A 107 -3.93 10.37 7.44
CA SER A 107 -3.67 11.40 6.44
C SER A 107 -2.26 11.35 5.82
N GLU A 108 -1.33 10.65 6.45
CA GLU A 108 0.03 10.49 5.97
C GLU A 108 0.23 9.25 5.10
N GLN A 109 -0.77 8.34 5.06
CA GLN A 109 -0.68 7.07 4.35
C GLN A 109 -1.14 7.19 2.91
N ASP A 110 -0.33 6.72 1.97
CA ASP A 110 -0.71 6.57 0.57
C ASP A 110 -1.23 5.16 0.28
N LEU A 111 -0.79 4.19 1.10
CA LEU A 111 -1.13 2.77 1.00
C LEU A 111 -1.88 2.30 2.25
N ILE A 112 -2.69 1.25 2.09
CA ILE A 112 -3.39 0.61 3.21
C ILE A 112 -2.38 0.09 4.24
N PRO A 113 -2.65 0.21 5.55
CA PRO A 113 -1.71 -0.24 6.57
C PRO A 113 -1.56 -1.76 6.55
N VAL A 114 -0.41 -2.24 7.01
CA VAL A 114 -0.09 -3.66 7.11
C VAL A 114 -0.03 -4.08 8.57
N LEU A 115 -0.66 -5.22 8.87
CA LEU A 115 -0.44 -5.97 10.09
C LEU A 115 0.50 -7.14 9.78
N ASP A 116 1.68 -7.09 10.35
CA ASP A 116 2.75 -8.06 10.19
C ASP A 116 2.64 -9.13 11.27
N ILE A 117 2.30 -10.36 10.84
CA ILE A 117 2.02 -11.50 11.72
C ILE A 117 3.01 -12.60 11.42
N GLU A 118 4.03 -12.67 12.26
CA GLU A 118 5.09 -13.67 12.17
C GLU A 118 5.08 -14.63 13.35
N GLY A 119 5.84 -15.71 13.23
CA GLY A 119 6.00 -16.69 14.30
C GLY A 119 4.95 -17.80 14.32
N HIS A 120 5.26 -18.83 15.11
CA HIS A 120 4.47 -20.06 15.24
C HIS A 120 3.56 -19.99 16.48
N HIS A 121 2.69 -18.99 16.51
CA HIS A 121 1.69 -18.92 17.57
C HIS A 121 0.40 -19.56 17.08
N SER A 122 -0.26 -20.32 17.96
CA SER A 122 -1.51 -21.01 17.64
C SER A 122 -2.49 -20.89 18.80
N GLY A 123 -3.72 -21.30 18.55
CA GLY A 123 -4.78 -21.33 19.54
C GLY A 123 -5.81 -20.22 19.35
N ARG A 124 -6.99 -20.47 19.93
CA ARG A 124 -8.18 -19.62 19.77
C ARG A 124 -7.90 -18.17 20.23
N LEU A 125 -7.34 -18.00 21.41
CA LEU A 125 -7.07 -16.67 21.98
C LEU A 125 -6.09 -15.85 21.13
N TYR A 126 -5.10 -16.51 20.51
CA TYR A 126 -4.18 -15.85 19.59
C TYR A 126 -4.93 -15.26 18.39
N MET A 127 -5.75 -16.10 17.74
CA MET A 127 -6.50 -15.66 16.56
C MET A 127 -7.58 -14.62 16.91
N GLU A 128 -8.23 -14.71 18.07
CA GLU A 128 -9.19 -13.70 18.55
C GLU A 128 -8.52 -12.33 18.74
N ARG A 129 -7.27 -12.29 19.25
CA ARG A 129 -6.51 -11.05 19.38
C ARG A 129 -6.07 -10.48 18.04
N VAL A 130 -5.66 -11.34 17.10
CA VAL A 130 -5.36 -10.93 15.72
C VAL A 130 -6.59 -10.31 15.07
N ASP A 131 -7.73 -11.00 15.14
CA ASP A 131 -9.00 -10.51 14.59
C ASP A 131 -9.41 -9.17 15.17
N LYS A 132 -9.27 -9.04 16.49
CA LYS A 132 -9.59 -7.78 17.16
C LYS A 132 -8.68 -6.63 16.72
N LEU A 133 -7.39 -6.88 16.50
CA LEU A 133 -6.48 -5.84 16.01
C LEU A 133 -6.78 -5.46 14.56
N LEU A 134 -7.09 -6.44 13.70
CA LEU A 134 -7.55 -6.18 12.32
C LEU A 134 -8.82 -5.32 12.30
N GLU A 135 -9.80 -5.62 13.16
CA GLU A 135 -11.04 -4.83 13.32
C GLU A 135 -10.72 -3.38 13.78
N LEU A 136 -9.86 -3.24 14.78
CA LEU A 136 -9.48 -1.92 15.31
C LEU A 136 -8.76 -1.08 14.26
N MET A 137 -7.86 -1.69 13.48
CA MET A 137 -7.18 -1.03 12.37
C MET A 137 -8.16 -0.64 11.26
N GLU A 138 -9.11 -1.52 10.88
CA GLU A 138 -10.14 -1.21 9.88
C GLU A 138 -10.98 0.00 10.32
N ARG A 139 -11.39 0.06 11.59
CA ARG A 139 -12.14 1.20 12.14
C ARG A 139 -11.34 2.51 12.11
N GLU A 140 -10.06 2.46 12.47
CA GLU A 140 -9.19 3.64 12.53
C GLU A 140 -8.92 4.21 11.12
N TYR A 141 -8.56 3.33 10.20
CA TYR A 141 -8.11 3.76 8.87
C TYR A 141 -9.26 3.82 7.85
N GLY A 142 -10.42 3.21 8.15
CA GLY A 142 -11.57 3.15 7.24
C GLY A 142 -11.36 2.22 6.06
N VAL A 143 -10.37 1.35 6.13
CA VAL A 143 -10.04 0.31 5.14
C VAL A 143 -9.53 -0.93 5.86
N LYS A 144 -9.72 -2.09 5.24
CA LYS A 144 -9.11 -3.32 5.76
C LYS A 144 -7.59 -3.23 5.64
N PRO A 145 -6.86 -3.51 6.73
CA PRO A 145 -5.41 -3.62 6.64
C PRO A 145 -5.03 -4.83 5.77
N MET A 146 -3.84 -4.78 5.18
CA MET A 146 -3.24 -5.95 4.54
C MET A 146 -2.60 -6.85 5.61
N ILE A 147 -2.72 -8.16 5.46
CA ILE A 147 -2.09 -9.14 6.34
C ILE A 147 -0.77 -9.54 5.71
N TYR A 148 0.36 -9.23 6.37
CA TYR A 148 1.67 -9.79 6.03
C TYR A 148 1.94 -11.02 6.89
N THR A 149 2.45 -12.05 6.26
CA THR A 149 2.84 -13.29 6.93
C THR A 149 3.64 -14.22 6.01
N SER A 150 4.32 -15.22 6.59
CA SER A 150 4.93 -16.29 5.79
C SER A 150 3.87 -17.19 5.15
N GLU A 151 4.22 -17.82 4.02
CA GLU A 151 3.30 -18.75 3.36
C GLU A 151 2.87 -19.91 4.28
N LYS A 152 3.75 -20.37 5.17
CA LYS A 152 3.44 -21.39 6.16
C LYS A 152 2.37 -20.93 7.15
N VAL A 153 2.54 -19.76 7.73
CA VAL A 153 1.57 -19.19 8.69
C VAL A 153 0.24 -18.88 7.99
N TYR A 154 0.28 -18.41 6.74
CA TYR A 154 -0.93 -18.21 5.94
C TYR A 154 -1.74 -19.52 5.81
N LYS A 155 -1.09 -20.61 5.39
CA LYS A 155 -1.75 -21.93 5.23
C LYS A 155 -2.36 -22.43 6.54
N THR A 156 -1.72 -22.14 7.67
CA THR A 156 -2.17 -22.59 8.99
C THR A 156 -3.36 -21.78 9.51
N HIS A 157 -3.38 -20.45 9.29
CA HIS A 157 -4.32 -19.57 10.00
C HIS A 157 -5.23 -18.74 9.10
N PHE A 158 -4.79 -18.38 7.89
CA PHE A 158 -5.47 -17.38 7.05
C PHE A 158 -6.08 -17.95 5.77
N ALA A 159 -5.83 -19.22 5.44
CA ALA A 159 -6.35 -19.87 4.24
C ALA A 159 -7.83 -20.30 4.40
N ILE A 160 -8.65 -19.50 5.08
CA ILE A 160 -10.08 -19.76 5.32
C ILE A 160 -10.93 -18.59 4.81
N LYS A 161 -12.22 -18.84 4.56
CA LYS A 161 -13.19 -17.88 4.00
C LYS A 161 -13.24 -16.56 4.76
N LYS A 162 -13.08 -16.59 6.09
CA LYS A 162 -13.08 -15.41 6.96
C LYS A 162 -12.11 -14.33 6.49
N TYR A 163 -10.92 -14.71 6.02
CA TYR A 163 -9.86 -13.78 5.60
C TYR A 163 -9.83 -13.52 4.09
N SER A 164 -10.75 -14.09 3.29
CA SER A 164 -10.80 -13.87 1.84
C SER A 164 -10.95 -12.39 1.46
N LYS A 165 -11.52 -11.59 2.35
CA LYS A 165 -11.74 -10.14 2.17
C LYS A 165 -10.51 -9.26 2.41
N TYR A 166 -9.41 -9.82 2.89
CA TYR A 166 -8.17 -9.07 3.13
C TYR A 166 -7.20 -9.24 1.97
N HIS A 167 -6.45 -8.20 1.66
CA HIS A 167 -5.24 -8.33 0.86
C HIS A 167 -4.18 -9.09 1.65
N ILE A 168 -3.46 -9.96 0.97
CA ILE A 168 -2.42 -10.81 1.59
C ILE A 168 -1.07 -10.45 1.02
N PHE A 169 -0.12 -10.21 1.89
CA PHE A 169 1.27 -9.96 1.60
C PHE A 169 2.08 -11.18 2.11
N ILE A 170 2.56 -11.99 1.19
CA ILE A 170 3.25 -13.25 1.52
C ILE A 170 4.75 -13.08 1.48
N ALA A 171 5.45 -13.50 2.54
CA ALA A 171 6.88 -13.75 2.51
C ALA A 171 7.15 -15.20 2.08
N ASN A 172 7.87 -15.36 0.99
CA ASN A 172 8.40 -16.66 0.55
C ASN A 172 9.67 -16.44 -0.29
N TYR A 173 10.82 -16.79 0.27
CA TYR A 173 12.13 -16.58 -0.36
C TYR A 173 12.62 -17.81 -1.15
N ARG A 174 11.88 -18.93 -1.10
CA ARG A 174 12.26 -20.19 -1.75
C ARG A 174 11.68 -20.33 -3.15
N GLY A 175 10.67 -19.55 -3.49
CA GLY A 175 10.02 -19.63 -4.79
C GLY A 175 8.71 -18.86 -4.84
N TYR A 176 8.02 -18.96 -5.97
CA TYR A 176 6.73 -18.32 -6.17
C TYR A 176 5.68 -18.90 -5.21
N PRO A 177 4.92 -18.07 -4.46
CA PRO A 177 3.92 -18.57 -3.52
C PRO A 177 2.85 -19.43 -4.22
N THR A 178 2.47 -20.53 -3.56
CA THR A 178 1.43 -21.44 -4.05
C THR A 178 0.05 -21.10 -3.49
N THR A 179 -0.04 -20.10 -2.62
CA THR A 179 -1.26 -19.59 -2.01
C THR A 179 -1.75 -18.31 -2.68
N ARG A 180 -2.95 -17.87 -2.34
CA ARG A 180 -3.47 -16.56 -2.75
C ARG A 180 -2.64 -15.44 -2.12
N PHE A 181 -2.24 -14.46 -2.91
CA PHE A 181 -1.59 -13.25 -2.43
C PHE A 181 -1.88 -12.04 -3.34
N THR A 182 -1.74 -10.86 -2.79
CA THR A 182 -1.74 -9.58 -3.51
C THR A 182 -0.31 -9.12 -3.74
N LEU A 183 0.51 -9.18 -2.69
CA LEU A 183 1.90 -8.75 -2.68
C LEU A 183 2.79 -9.90 -2.19
N TRP A 184 3.97 -10.03 -2.77
CA TRP A 184 4.94 -11.05 -2.42
C TRP A 184 6.29 -10.42 -2.10
N GLN A 185 6.78 -10.63 -0.89
CA GLN A 185 8.17 -10.36 -0.51
C GLN A 185 9.01 -11.56 -0.95
N TYR A 186 9.75 -11.36 -2.02
CA TYR A 186 10.45 -12.46 -2.71
C TYR A 186 11.93 -12.59 -2.33
N THR A 187 12.48 -11.60 -1.63
CA THR A 187 13.85 -11.65 -1.10
C THR A 187 14.00 -10.70 0.08
N GLU A 188 14.77 -11.11 1.05
CA GLU A 188 15.26 -10.30 2.19
C GLU A 188 16.72 -9.86 1.98
N LYS A 189 17.36 -10.27 0.87
CA LYS A 189 18.75 -10.03 0.54
C LYS A 189 18.92 -9.20 -0.72
N GLY A 190 17.96 -8.33 -1.00
CA GLY A 190 18.02 -7.42 -2.13
C GLY A 190 19.02 -6.29 -1.91
N HIS A 191 19.56 -5.74 -3.01
CA HIS A 191 20.39 -4.54 -2.98
C HIS A 191 19.67 -3.40 -3.69
N CYS A 192 19.62 -2.24 -3.04
CA CYS A 192 19.02 -1.03 -3.56
C CYS A 192 19.98 0.14 -3.43
N ASN A 193 20.18 0.87 -4.53
CA ASN A 193 21.02 2.07 -4.49
C ASN A 193 20.42 3.10 -3.53
N GLY A 194 21.17 3.51 -2.54
CA GLY A 194 20.71 4.41 -1.46
C GLY A 194 20.41 3.74 -0.13
N ILE A 195 20.49 2.41 -0.07
CA ILE A 195 20.40 1.63 1.16
C ILE A 195 21.71 0.87 1.36
N SER A 196 22.27 0.96 2.56
CA SER A 196 23.43 0.18 2.95
C SER A 196 22.97 -1.20 3.42
N GLY A 197 23.60 -2.27 2.90
CA GLY A 197 23.22 -3.65 3.23
C GLY A 197 22.02 -4.16 2.44
N TYR A 198 21.29 -5.08 3.07
CA TYR A 198 20.16 -5.77 2.43
C TYR A 198 18.84 -5.04 2.67
N VAL A 199 17.93 -5.20 1.71
CA VAL A 199 16.55 -4.71 1.79
C VAL A 199 15.60 -5.71 1.18
N ASP A 200 14.40 -5.76 1.74
CA ASP A 200 13.31 -6.59 1.25
C ASP A 200 12.72 -6.02 -0.03
N PHE A 201 12.54 -6.88 -1.05
CA PHE A 201 11.86 -6.51 -2.27
C PHE A 201 10.53 -7.21 -2.45
N ASN A 202 9.56 -6.44 -2.95
CA ASN A 202 8.18 -6.82 -3.10
C ASN A 202 7.70 -6.68 -4.54
N ARG A 203 6.84 -7.61 -4.97
CA ARG A 203 6.15 -7.53 -6.26
C ARG A 203 4.71 -8.00 -6.17
N PHE A 204 3.88 -7.47 -7.04
CA PHE A 204 2.48 -7.87 -7.11
C PHE A 204 2.30 -9.25 -7.77
N HIS A 205 1.24 -9.94 -7.35
CA HIS A 205 0.68 -11.02 -8.16
C HIS A 205 0.22 -10.44 -9.52
N ARG A 206 0.27 -11.23 -10.59
CA ARG A 206 -0.07 -10.78 -11.95
C ARG A 206 -1.45 -10.10 -12.10
N ASN A 207 -2.40 -10.47 -11.25
CA ASN A 207 -3.77 -9.95 -11.27
C ASN A 207 -3.96 -8.75 -10.32
N HIS A 208 -2.89 -8.28 -9.70
CA HIS A 208 -2.91 -7.18 -8.75
C HIS A 208 -1.92 -6.08 -9.14
N SER A 209 -2.20 -4.89 -8.66
CA SER A 209 -1.41 -3.70 -8.95
C SER A 209 -1.36 -2.76 -7.76
N LEU A 210 -0.61 -1.69 -7.91
CA LEU A 210 -0.49 -0.64 -6.90
C LEU A 210 -1.84 0.02 -6.55
N SER A 211 -2.80 0.04 -7.49
CA SER A 211 -4.14 0.59 -7.24
C SER A 211 -4.92 -0.16 -6.17
N ASP A 212 -4.69 -1.49 -6.05
CA ASP A 212 -5.43 -2.33 -5.10
C ASP A 212 -5.08 -2.07 -3.64
N ILE A 213 -3.89 -1.52 -3.41
CA ILE A 213 -3.39 -1.24 -2.05
C ILE A 213 -3.31 0.25 -1.72
N LYS A 214 -3.82 1.13 -2.58
CA LYS A 214 -3.89 2.57 -2.28
C LYS A 214 -4.95 2.87 -1.24
N MET A 215 -4.65 3.84 -0.36
CA MET A 215 -5.68 4.41 0.51
C MET A 215 -6.77 5.07 -0.33
N PRO A 216 -8.06 4.87 0.01
CA PRO A 216 -9.15 5.58 -0.66
C PRO A 216 -8.99 7.09 -0.47
N LYS A 217 -9.18 7.83 -1.57
CA LYS A 217 -9.23 9.30 -1.48
C LYS A 217 -10.46 9.72 -0.66
N PRO A 218 -10.36 10.76 0.19
CA PRO A 218 -11.52 11.32 0.85
C PRO A 218 -12.57 11.69 -0.22
N LYS A 219 -13.82 11.27 -0.02
CA LYS A 219 -14.92 11.77 -0.86
C LYS A 219 -14.95 13.30 -0.70
N LYS A 220 -14.84 14.05 -1.78
CA LYS A 220 -15.08 15.51 -1.76
C LYS A 220 -16.48 15.73 -1.17
N LYS A 221 -16.56 16.45 -0.04
CA LYS A 221 -17.84 16.92 0.48
C LYS A 221 -18.50 17.74 -0.64
N PRO A 222 -19.78 17.53 -0.95
CA PRO A 222 -20.49 18.44 -1.87
C PRO A 222 -20.30 19.87 -1.36
N ALA A 223 -19.95 20.78 -2.25
CA ALA A 223 -19.93 22.19 -1.90
C ALA A 223 -21.33 22.56 -1.42
N THR A 224 -21.46 22.96 -0.17
CA THR A 224 -22.69 23.53 0.35
C THR A 224 -23.00 24.76 -0.50
N ALA A 225 -24.11 24.70 -1.29
CA ALA A 225 -24.62 25.83 -2.01
C ALA A 225 -24.82 26.97 -1.01
N GLY A 226 -24.07 28.06 -1.20
CA GLY A 226 -24.19 29.24 -0.37
C GLY A 226 -25.61 29.79 -0.46
N THR A 227 -26.31 29.77 0.64
CA THR A 227 -27.58 30.48 0.78
C THR A 227 -27.28 31.98 0.73
N THR A 228 -27.56 32.58 -0.40
CA THR A 228 -27.57 34.05 -0.52
C THR A 228 -28.71 34.58 0.37
N ALA A 229 -28.35 35.10 1.52
CA ALA A 229 -29.27 35.87 2.34
C ALA A 229 -29.53 37.21 1.66
N THR A 230 -30.71 37.38 1.09
CA THR A 230 -31.24 38.65 0.64
C THR A 230 -31.51 39.53 1.85
N ALA A 231 -30.71 40.58 2.03
CA ALA A 231 -30.95 41.61 3.04
C ALA A 231 -32.18 42.40 2.63
N GLY A 232 -33.28 42.16 3.32
CA GLY A 232 -34.50 42.99 3.23
C GLY A 232 -34.28 44.33 3.90
N THR A 233 -34.31 45.41 3.12
CA THR A 233 -34.27 46.78 3.60
C THR A 233 -35.60 47.12 4.26
N ALA A 234 -35.62 47.24 5.59
CA ALA A 234 -36.79 47.74 6.34
C ALA A 234 -36.70 49.28 6.41
N ALA A 235 -37.60 49.93 5.72
CA ALA A 235 -37.84 51.37 5.83
C ALA A 235 -38.45 51.70 7.18
N ARG A 236 -37.78 52.54 7.96
CA ARG A 236 -38.32 53.13 9.21
C ARG A 236 -39.12 54.36 8.83
N THR A 237 -40.43 54.33 9.02
CA THR A 237 -41.31 55.52 9.12
C THR A 237 -41.32 56.02 10.56
N ALA A 238 -41.03 57.31 10.75
CA ALA A 238 -41.15 57.98 12.03
C ALA A 238 -42.59 58.53 12.17
N PRO A 239 -43.18 58.54 13.40
CA PRO A 239 -44.41 59.26 13.69
C PRO A 239 -44.12 60.69 14.16
N ASN A 240 -45.05 61.60 13.80
CA ASN A 240 -45.19 62.92 14.35
C ASN A 240 -45.47 62.92 15.85
#